data_af044f487792e5945cef4fa696572a3b
#
_entry.id   af044f487792e5945cef4fa696572a3b
#
_cell.length_a   1.000
_cell.length_b   1.000
_cell.length_c   1.000
_cell.angle_alpha   90.00
_cell.angle_beta   90.00
_cell.angle_gamma   90.00
#
_symmetry.space_group_name_H-M   'P 1'
#
loop_
_entity.id
_entity.type
_entity.pdbx_description
1 polymer ?
#
loop_
_entity_poly.entity_id
_entity_poly.type
_entity_poly.pdbx_seq_one_letter_code
_entity_poly.pdbx_strand_id
1 'polypeptide(L)'
;RVPAYLLVPEGKGPFPAVLLLHDHGAHFTIGKEKMVRPFGVSDMVMKDADSWCKACYDGQYVGDYLAENGYVVLALDALFWGERGRKGYARYDSQQALSANLLQMGMSWGGLIAWDDIRSAEFLASLPQVDKEKVATMGFSMGAHRAWMTMAATDAVKAGAAVCWMNTTDSLMTLTNNQNKGGSAYAMLIPNIRLYMDYPHVASIACPKPMLFTNGLKDKLFPVEGVKSAYETMQKVWDSQGAGEHLQTKLYDLPHFCSKEIQKAILEFFNKEFNINQK
;
A
#
# COMPACT_ATOMS: atom_id res chain seq x y z
N ARG A 1 -6.34 7.58 18.06
CA ARG A 1 -5.01 6.93 18.03
C ARG A 1 -4.97 5.94 16.88
N VAL A 2 -3.82 5.85 16.20
CA VAL A 2 -3.53 4.85 15.16
C VAL A 2 -2.42 3.95 15.71
N PRO A 3 -2.72 2.69 16.07
CA PRO A 3 -1.70 1.71 16.48
C PRO A 3 -0.74 1.42 15.33
N ALA A 4 0.55 1.34 15.65
CA ALA A 4 1.59 1.10 14.65
C ALA A 4 2.78 0.35 15.28
N TYR A 5 3.54 -0.34 14.45
CA TYR A 5 4.90 -0.79 14.76
C TYR A 5 5.90 0.19 14.16
N LEU A 6 6.91 0.53 14.93
CA LEU A 6 8.06 1.30 14.48
C LEU A 6 9.32 0.45 14.66
N LEU A 7 9.94 0.07 13.55
CA LEU A 7 11.24 -0.61 13.54
C LEU A 7 12.33 0.43 13.22
N VAL A 8 13.38 0.44 14.01
CA VAL A 8 14.51 1.37 13.82
C VAL A 8 15.79 0.55 13.71
N PRO A 9 16.57 0.71 12.64
CA PRO A 9 17.85 0.03 12.49
C PRO A 9 18.84 0.42 13.59
N GLU A 10 19.75 -0.48 13.92
CA GLU A 10 20.87 -0.16 14.81
C GLU A 10 21.84 0.81 14.14
N GLY A 11 22.45 1.69 14.94
CA GLY A 11 23.48 2.62 14.46
C GLY A 11 23.10 4.09 14.60
N LYS A 12 23.89 4.94 13.92
CA LYS A 12 23.67 6.39 13.90
C LYS A 12 22.89 6.78 12.65
N GLY A 13 21.67 7.28 12.84
CA GLY A 13 20.88 7.89 11.78
C GLY A 13 21.45 9.26 11.33
N PRO A 14 20.69 10.03 10.51
CA PRO A 14 19.34 9.67 10.09
C PRO A 14 19.32 8.56 9.03
N PHE A 15 18.30 7.72 9.09
CA PHE A 15 18.09 6.59 8.18
C PHE A 15 17.03 6.91 7.11
N PRO A 16 17.06 6.28 5.94
CA PRO A 16 15.91 6.23 5.05
C PRO A 16 14.74 5.54 5.75
N ALA A 17 13.51 5.82 5.34
CA ALA A 17 12.34 5.28 5.99
C ALA A 17 11.27 4.80 5.01
N VAL A 18 10.45 3.86 5.44
CA VAL A 18 9.31 3.34 4.66
C VAL A 18 8.05 3.29 5.52
N LEU A 19 6.98 3.91 5.02
CA LEU A 19 5.63 3.72 5.51
C LEU A 19 5.04 2.48 4.85
N LEU A 20 4.70 1.45 5.64
CA LEU A 20 4.12 0.20 5.17
C LEU A 20 2.61 0.18 5.34
N LEU A 21 1.90 -0.12 4.27
CA LEU A 21 0.46 -0.10 4.17
C LEU A 21 -0.07 -1.48 3.82
N HIS A 22 -0.70 -2.14 4.81
CA HIS A 22 -1.16 -3.53 4.68
C HIS A 22 -2.33 -3.70 3.72
N ASP A 23 -2.48 -4.92 3.22
CA ASP A 23 -3.58 -5.36 2.35
C ASP A 23 -4.91 -5.52 3.09
N HIS A 24 -6.01 -5.70 2.33
CA HIS A 24 -7.33 -5.98 2.86
C HIS A 24 -7.40 -7.37 3.50
N GLY A 25 -7.16 -8.40 2.73
CA GLY A 25 -7.06 -9.82 3.08
C GLY A 25 -8.26 -10.45 3.77
N ALA A 26 -9.30 -9.71 4.13
CA ALA A 26 -10.43 -10.19 4.95
C ALA A 26 -10.03 -10.83 6.30
N HIS A 27 -8.77 -10.68 6.73
CA HIS A 27 -8.26 -11.04 8.04
C HIS A 27 -8.23 -9.79 8.92
N PHE A 28 -9.34 -9.50 9.59
CA PHE A 28 -9.54 -8.26 10.35
C PHE A 28 -8.89 -8.28 11.74
N THR A 29 -8.46 -9.45 12.21
CA THR A 29 -7.73 -9.62 13.48
C THR A 29 -6.31 -9.09 13.42
N ILE A 30 -5.77 -8.94 12.21
CA ILE A 30 -4.43 -8.45 11.92
C ILE A 30 -4.47 -7.29 10.91
N GLY A 31 -3.62 -6.31 11.10
CA GLY A 31 -3.41 -5.19 10.17
C GLY A 31 -1.91 -5.04 9.88
N LYS A 32 -1.20 -4.28 10.70
CA LYS A 32 0.27 -4.12 10.66
C LYS A 32 1.03 -5.45 10.81
N GLU A 33 0.45 -6.42 11.49
CA GLU A 33 0.98 -7.77 11.68
C GLU A 33 1.06 -8.59 10.38
N LYS A 34 0.43 -8.14 9.30
CA LYS A 34 0.58 -8.74 7.98
C LYS A 34 1.95 -8.46 7.34
N MET A 35 2.55 -7.34 7.72
CA MET A 35 3.77 -6.82 7.08
C MET A 35 4.99 -6.77 7.99
N VAL A 36 4.78 -6.78 9.31
CA VAL A 36 5.83 -6.81 10.34
C VAL A 36 5.57 -7.99 11.25
N ARG A 37 6.61 -8.76 11.59
CA ARG A 37 6.48 -9.88 12.51
C ARG A 37 5.96 -9.40 13.86
N PRO A 38 4.84 -9.92 14.32
CA PRO A 38 4.22 -9.45 15.56
C PRO A 38 5.11 -9.70 16.80
N PHE A 39 5.02 -8.81 17.76
CA PHE A 39 5.60 -8.99 19.09
C PHE A 39 4.61 -8.53 20.18
N GLY A 40 4.63 -9.21 21.31
CA GLY A 40 3.73 -8.89 22.42
C GLY A 40 2.25 -9.19 22.15
N VAL A 41 1.95 -10.05 21.18
CA VAL A 41 0.58 -10.44 20.79
C VAL A 41 0.23 -11.84 21.30
N SER A 42 -1.05 -12.22 21.23
CA SER A 42 -1.49 -13.59 21.55
C SER A 42 -1.03 -14.59 20.48
N ASP A 43 -0.95 -15.89 20.87
CA ASP A 43 -0.63 -16.99 19.95
C ASP A 43 -1.59 -17.06 18.75
N MET A 44 -2.85 -16.67 18.94
CA MET A 44 -3.84 -16.63 17.85
C MET A 44 -3.46 -15.58 16.82
N VAL A 45 -3.11 -14.36 17.22
CA VAL A 45 -2.68 -13.28 16.33
C VAL A 45 -1.38 -13.67 15.63
N MET A 46 -0.42 -14.25 16.35
CA MET A 46 0.84 -14.72 15.76
C MET A 46 0.62 -15.76 14.67
N LYS A 47 -0.21 -16.79 14.96
CA LYS A 47 -0.53 -17.82 13.96
C LYS A 47 -1.25 -17.27 12.73
N ASP A 48 -2.17 -16.30 12.91
CA ASP A 48 -2.87 -15.65 11.81
C ASP A 48 -1.89 -14.86 10.93
N ALA A 49 -1.00 -14.08 11.57
CA ALA A 49 0.04 -13.31 10.88
C ALA A 49 1.03 -14.20 10.12
N ASP A 50 1.56 -15.25 10.75
CA ASP A 50 2.50 -16.19 10.10
C ASP A 50 1.84 -16.91 8.90
N SER A 51 0.58 -17.33 9.06
CA SER A 51 -0.20 -17.94 7.97
C SER A 51 -0.37 -16.97 6.80
N TRP A 52 -0.72 -15.72 7.09
CA TRP A 52 -0.91 -14.68 6.08
C TRP A 52 0.41 -14.29 5.40
N CYS A 53 1.47 -14.12 6.17
CA CYS A 53 2.81 -13.86 5.65
C CYS A 53 3.25 -14.95 4.66
N LYS A 54 3.02 -16.22 5.00
CA LYS A 54 3.30 -17.34 4.10
C LYS A 54 2.43 -17.33 2.85
N ALA A 55 1.14 -17.03 2.99
CA ALA A 55 0.17 -17.09 1.90
C ALA A 55 0.31 -15.92 0.90
N CYS A 56 0.74 -14.73 1.34
CA CYS A 56 0.72 -13.51 0.52
C CYS A 56 2.09 -12.84 0.34
N TYR A 57 3.06 -13.13 1.22
CA TYR A 57 4.37 -12.46 1.23
C TYR A 57 5.55 -13.45 1.16
N ASP A 58 5.30 -14.65 0.68
CA ASP A 58 6.34 -15.69 0.48
C ASP A 58 7.07 -16.09 1.78
N GLY A 59 6.37 -15.99 2.92
CA GLY A 59 6.92 -16.28 4.24
C GLY A 59 7.99 -15.28 4.72
N GLN A 60 8.08 -14.10 4.12
CA GLN A 60 8.98 -13.03 4.54
C GLN A 60 8.19 -11.80 4.95
N TYR A 61 8.31 -11.38 6.20
CA TYR A 61 7.77 -10.11 6.66
C TYR A 61 8.54 -8.96 6.00
N VAL A 62 7.87 -8.23 5.13
CA VAL A 62 8.51 -7.17 4.32
C VAL A 62 9.06 -6.04 5.18
N GLY A 63 8.42 -5.75 6.32
CA GLY A 63 8.89 -4.72 7.25
C GLY A 63 10.19 -5.09 7.94
N ASP A 64 10.29 -6.34 8.40
CA ASP A 64 11.53 -6.87 8.99
C ASP A 64 12.64 -6.86 7.95
N TYR A 65 12.36 -7.34 6.73
CA TYR A 65 13.31 -7.34 5.62
C TYR A 65 13.85 -5.94 5.30
N LEU A 66 12.98 -4.92 5.25
CA LEU A 66 13.42 -3.54 4.99
C LEU A 66 14.20 -2.95 6.18
N ALA A 67 13.82 -3.25 7.43
CA ALA A 67 14.53 -2.80 8.61
C ALA A 67 15.94 -3.43 8.70
N GLU A 68 16.08 -4.72 8.40
CA GLU A 68 17.37 -5.40 8.31
C GLU A 68 18.27 -4.81 7.21
N ASN A 69 17.68 -4.17 6.19
CA ASN A 69 18.39 -3.47 5.12
C ASN A 69 18.53 -1.95 5.37
N GLY A 70 18.38 -1.51 6.61
CA GLY A 70 18.74 -0.16 7.05
C GLY A 70 17.65 0.90 6.92
N TYR A 71 16.39 0.53 6.74
CA TYR A 71 15.26 1.46 6.71
C TYR A 71 14.56 1.54 8.07
N VAL A 72 14.20 2.72 8.51
CA VAL A 72 13.17 2.89 9.53
C VAL A 72 11.83 2.49 8.92
N VAL A 73 11.09 1.62 9.60
CA VAL A 73 9.80 1.12 9.11
C VAL A 73 8.68 1.52 10.05
N LEU A 74 7.65 2.15 9.51
CA LEU A 74 6.39 2.41 10.20
C LEU A 74 5.26 1.61 9.54
N ALA A 75 4.68 0.66 10.24
CA ALA A 75 3.53 -0.11 9.80
C ALA A 75 2.33 0.16 10.70
N LEU A 76 1.19 0.55 10.13
CA LEU A 76 0.00 0.95 10.89
C LEU A 76 -1.24 0.13 10.54
N ASP A 77 -2.16 0.05 11.50
CA ASP A 77 -3.49 -0.53 11.27
C ASP A 77 -4.39 0.47 10.54
N ALA A 78 -4.94 0.07 9.40
CA ALA A 78 -6.05 0.79 8.80
C ALA A 78 -7.31 0.68 9.68
N LEU A 79 -8.19 1.66 9.58
CA LEU A 79 -9.49 1.61 10.28
C LEU A 79 -10.23 0.31 9.92
N PHE A 80 -10.63 -0.44 10.93
CA PHE A 80 -11.32 -1.72 10.85
C PHE A 80 -10.42 -2.98 10.93
N TRP A 81 -9.09 -2.84 10.88
CA TRP A 81 -8.14 -3.95 11.02
C TRP A 81 -7.36 -3.87 12.34
N GLY A 82 -6.87 -5.03 12.78
CA GLY A 82 -6.01 -5.16 13.95
C GLY A 82 -6.63 -4.54 15.20
N GLU A 83 -5.88 -3.72 15.90
CA GLU A 83 -6.35 -3.03 17.11
C GLU A 83 -7.41 -1.94 16.84
N ARG A 84 -7.60 -1.54 15.58
CA ARG A 84 -8.66 -0.63 15.15
C ARG A 84 -9.94 -1.36 14.71
N GLY A 85 -9.92 -2.68 14.74
CA GLY A 85 -11.08 -3.53 14.54
C GLY A 85 -11.89 -3.67 15.82
N ARG A 86 -13.20 -3.33 15.78
CA ARG A 86 -14.08 -3.58 16.91
C ARG A 86 -14.36 -5.08 17.01
N LYS A 87 -13.97 -5.72 18.12
CA LYS A 87 -14.21 -7.14 18.38
C LYS A 87 -15.68 -7.53 18.17
N GLY A 88 -15.90 -8.58 17.38
CA GLY A 88 -17.25 -9.08 17.03
C GLY A 88 -17.96 -8.26 15.94
N TYR A 89 -17.44 -7.08 15.57
CA TYR A 89 -17.99 -6.25 14.50
C TYR A 89 -17.10 -6.22 13.26
N ALA A 90 -15.77 -6.12 13.41
CA ALA A 90 -14.83 -6.12 12.30
C ALA A 90 -14.78 -7.51 11.63
N ARG A 91 -15.62 -7.66 10.60
CA ARG A 91 -15.78 -8.89 9.82
C ARG A 91 -16.27 -8.55 8.42
N TYR A 92 -16.19 -9.50 7.52
CA TYR A 92 -16.50 -9.31 6.10
C TYR A 92 -17.90 -8.68 5.87
N ASP A 93 -18.92 -9.21 6.53
CA ASP A 93 -20.31 -8.78 6.34
C ASP A 93 -20.62 -7.37 6.90
N SER A 94 -19.77 -6.85 7.77
CA SER A 94 -19.99 -5.55 8.40
C SER A 94 -19.43 -4.37 7.59
N GLN A 95 -18.68 -4.64 6.53
CA GLN A 95 -18.02 -3.61 5.73
C GLN A 95 -19.01 -2.68 5.02
N GLN A 96 -20.08 -3.26 4.49
CA GLN A 96 -21.15 -2.49 3.85
C GLN A 96 -21.78 -1.49 4.83
N ALA A 97 -22.10 -1.93 6.05
CA ALA A 97 -22.70 -1.08 7.08
C ALA A 97 -21.74 0.04 7.49
N LEU A 98 -20.45 -0.24 7.67
CA LEU A 98 -19.46 0.80 7.98
C LEU A 98 -19.38 1.83 6.86
N SER A 99 -19.24 1.38 5.60
CA SER A 99 -19.15 2.27 4.44
C SER A 99 -20.41 3.13 4.29
N ALA A 100 -21.61 2.52 4.42
CA ALA A 100 -22.87 3.21 4.32
C ALA A 100 -23.03 4.29 5.42
N ASN A 101 -22.66 3.97 6.67
CA ASN A 101 -22.73 4.92 7.78
C ASN A 101 -21.78 6.12 7.57
N LEU A 102 -20.57 5.87 7.05
CA LEU A 102 -19.62 6.95 6.74
C LEU A 102 -20.15 7.84 5.61
N LEU A 103 -20.72 7.26 4.56
CA LEU A 103 -21.34 8.04 3.48
C LEU A 103 -22.50 8.90 3.96
N GLN A 104 -23.33 8.43 4.89
CA GLN A 104 -24.40 9.23 5.53
C GLN A 104 -23.84 10.45 6.29
N MET A 105 -22.61 10.36 6.77
CA MET A 105 -21.92 11.49 7.44
C MET A 105 -21.11 12.35 6.46
N GLY A 106 -21.23 12.13 5.15
CA GLY A 106 -20.48 12.87 4.13
C GLY A 106 -19.01 12.46 4.03
N MET A 107 -18.64 11.29 4.54
CA MET A 107 -17.28 10.76 4.53
C MET A 107 -17.19 9.46 3.70
N SER A 108 -16.03 9.17 3.13
CA SER A 108 -15.76 7.84 2.60
C SER A 108 -14.78 7.09 3.50
N TRP A 109 -14.93 5.78 3.58
CA TRP A 109 -13.99 4.95 4.34
C TRP A 109 -12.56 5.04 3.78
N GLY A 110 -12.42 4.97 2.44
CA GLY A 110 -11.13 5.19 1.78
C GLY A 110 -10.51 6.55 2.08
N GLY A 111 -11.34 7.61 2.18
CA GLY A 111 -10.87 8.95 2.55
C GLY A 111 -10.33 9.04 3.97
N LEU A 112 -10.97 8.37 4.94
CA LEU A 112 -10.46 8.30 6.32
C LEU A 112 -9.14 7.53 6.41
N ILE A 113 -9.02 6.41 5.67
CA ILE A 113 -7.77 5.64 5.60
C ILE A 113 -6.66 6.50 4.97
N ALA A 114 -6.95 7.18 3.86
CA ALA A 114 -5.98 8.05 3.20
C ALA A 114 -5.51 9.20 4.11
N TRP A 115 -6.41 9.79 4.90
CA TRP A 115 -6.04 10.80 5.90
C TRP A 115 -5.08 10.23 6.94
N ASP A 116 -5.37 9.05 7.50
CA ASP A 116 -4.48 8.39 8.47
C ASP A 116 -3.11 8.10 7.86
N ASP A 117 -3.06 7.65 6.60
CA ASP A 117 -1.82 7.35 5.89
C ASP A 117 -0.98 8.60 5.64
N ILE A 118 -1.60 9.71 5.22
CA ILE A 118 -0.93 11.01 5.04
C ILE A 118 -0.35 11.49 6.37
N ARG A 119 -1.14 11.48 7.45
CA ARG A 119 -0.68 11.91 8.78
C ARG A 119 0.44 11.01 9.32
N SER A 120 0.41 9.71 8.98
CA SER A 120 1.46 8.77 9.37
C SER A 120 2.75 8.98 8.57
N ALA A 121 2.65 9.35 7.28
CA ALA A 121 3.80 9.74 6.47
C ALA A 121 4.48 11.00 7.02
N GLU A 122 3.71 12.03 7.36
CA GLU A 122 4.21 13.26 7.96
C GLU A 122 4.85 13.00 9.34
N PHE A 123 4.22 12.15 10.16
CA PHE A 123 4.79 11.73 11.43
C PHE A 123 6.13 11.01 11.23
N LEU A 124 6.19 10.03 10.31
CA LEU A 124 7.41 9.31 10.00
C LEU A 124 8.54 10.26 9.57
N ALA A 125 8.24 11.19 8.67
CA ALA A 125 9.19 12.20 8.20
C ALA A 125 9.66 13.18 9.29
N SER A 126 8.90 13.34 10.38
CA SER A 126 9.23 14.23 11.50
C SER A 126 10.14 13.60 12.55
N LEU A 127 10.36 12.27 12.49
CA LEU A 127 11.16 11.56 13.49
C LEU A 127 12.65 11.94 13.36
N PRO A 128 13.35 12.23 14.47
CA PRO A 128 14.76 12.68 14.44
C PRO A 128 15.72 11.62 13.88
N GLN A 129 15.36 10.34 13.91
CA GLN A 129 16.14 9.25 13.33
C GLN A 129 15.91 9.04 11.84
N VAL A 130 14.99 9.80 11.21
CA VAL A 130 14.61 9.65 9.81
C VAL A 130 15.20 10.77 8.96
N ASP A 131 15.82 10.40 7.84
CA ASP A 131 16.13 11.33 6.75
C ASP A 131 14.83 11.66 6.00
N LYS A 132 14.28 12.83 6.27
CA LYS A 132 13.01 13.29 5.67
C LYS A 132 13.03 13.40 4.15
N GLU A 133 14.20 13.47 3.53
CA GLU A 133 14.34 13.47 2.07
C GLU A 133 14.39 12.04 1.48
N LYS A 134 14.39 11.02 2.34
CA LYS A 134 14.45 9.61 1.96
C LYS A 134 13.32 8.80 2.60
N VAL A 135 12.11 9.32 2.55
CA VAL A 135 10.91 8.63 3.04
C VAL A 135 10.16 8.05 1.86
N ALA A 136 9.96 6.73 1.87
CA ALA A 136 9.16 6.01 0.89
C ALA A 136 7.83 5.52 1.48
N THR A 137 6.94 5.09 0.62
CA THR A 137 5.76 4.31 1.00
C THR A 137 5.66 3.05 0.16
N MET A 138 5.17 1.96 0.75
CA MET A 138 4.98 0.69 0.06
C MET A 138 3.71 0.01 0.55
N GLY A 139 3.00 -0.63 -0.35
CA GLY A 139 1.86 -1.46 0.02
C GLY A 139 1.54 -2.55 -0.99
N PHE A 140 0.83 -3.57 -0.50
CA PHE A 140 0.32 -4.69 -1.29
C PHE A 140 -1.21 -4.65 -1.34
N SER A 141 -1.82 -4.92 -2.48
CA SER A 141 -3.28 -4.98 -2.65
C SER A 141 -3.96 -3.66 -2.22
N MET A 142 -4.89 -3.66 -1.29
CA MET A 142 -5.44 -2.44 -0.71
C MET A 142 -4.32 -1.49 -0.22
N GLY A 143 -3.23 -2.04 0.32
CA GLY A 143 -2.06 -1.25 0.70
C GLY A 143 -1.39 -0.55 -0.49
N ALA A 144 -1.38 -1.17 -1.67
CA ALA A 144 -0.88 -0.53 -2.90
C ALA A 144 -1.77 0.65 -3.32
N HIS A 145 -3.09 0.50 -3.23
CA HIS A 145 -4.04 1.61 -3.41
C HIS A 145 -3.73 2.75 -2.45
N ARG A 146 -3.51 2.44 -1.17
CA ARG A 146 -3.12 3.42 -0.14
C ARG A 146 -1.77 4.07 -0.46
N ALA A 147 -0.79 3.29 -0.95
CA ALA A 147 0.55 3.80 -1.26
C ALA A 147 0.53 4.85 -2.38
N TRP A 148 -0.10 4.57 -3.52
CA TRP A 148 -0.16 5.57 -4.59
C TRP A 148 -1.08 6.76 -4.24
N MET A 149 -2.13 6.58 -3.43
CA MET A 149 -2.91 7.68 -2.88
C MET A 149 -2.06 8.58 -1.97
N THR A 150 -1.26 8.01 -1.09
CA THR A 150 -0.33 8.76 -0.22
C THR A 150 0.70 9.53 -1.05
N MET A 151 1.27 8.90 -2.08
CA MET A 151 2.20 9.56 -3.00
C MET A 151 1.58 10.75 -3.72
N ALA A 152 0.30 10.63 -4.12
CA ALA A 152 -0.44 11.72 -4.78
C ALA A 152 -0.80 12.87 -3.83
N ALA A 153 -0.97 12.59 -2.53
CA ALA A 153 -1.62 13.52 -1.59
C ALA A 153 -0.65 14.25 -0.64
N THR A 154 0.62 13.84 -0.53
CA THR A 154 1.58 14.49 0.36
C THR A 154 3.01 14.45 -0.19
N ASP A 155 3.78 15.50 0.11
CA ASP A 155 5.22 15.58 -0.20
C ASP A 155 6.09 15.01 0.91
N ALA A 156 5.51 14.50 1.99
CA ALA A 156 6.26 13.81 3.04
C ALA A 156 6.92 12.51 2.54
N VAL A 157 6.36 11.89 1.48
CA VAL A 157 6.93 10.71 0.82
C VAL A 157 7.54 11.09 -0.52
N LYS A 158 8.74 10.56 -0.80
CA LYS A 158 9.58 10.90 -1.96
C LYS A 158 9.62 9.80 -3.02
N ALA A 159 9.35 8.54 -2.64
CA ALA A 159 9.27 7.40 -3.55
C ALA A 159 8.15 6.45 -3.12
N GLY A 160 7.58 5.69 -4.06
CA GLY A 160 6.48 4.77 -3.75
C GLY A 160 6.56 3.45 -4.49
N ALA A 161 6.09 2.36 -3.84
CA ALA A 161 5.94 1.06 -4.45
C ALA A 161 4.51 0.52 -4.23
N ALA A 162 3.83 0.18 -5.31
CA ALA A 162 2.45 -0.29 -5.31
C ALA A 162 2.38 -1.70 -5.93
N VAL A 163 2.10 -2.71 -5.09
CA VAL A 163 2.10 -4.12 -5.48
C VAL A 163 0.68 -4.64 -5.63
N CYS A 164 0.33 -5.11 -6.82
CA CYS A 164 -0.95 -5.75 -7.15
C CYS A 164 -2.19 -4.88 -6.86
N TRP A 165 -2.13 -3.59 -7.14
CA TRP A 165 -3.30 -2.73 -7.19
C TRP A 165 -3.07 -1.52 -8.10
N MET A 166 -3.31 -1.68 -9.38
CA MET A 166 -3.53 -0.62 -10.36
C MET A 166 -4.37 -1.19 -11.49
N ASN A 167 -5.37 -0.44 -11.92
CA ASN A 167 -6.23 -0.81 -13.05
C ASN A 167 -7.04 0.41 -13.52
N THR A 168 -7.76 0.28 -14.62
CA THR A 168 -8.79 1.24 -15.00
C THR A 168 -10.14 0.87 -14.39
N THR A 169 -10.97 1.86 -14.10
CA THR A 169 -12.34 1.63 -13.60
C THR A 169 -13.21 0.90 -14.60
N ASP A 170 -13.01 1.11 -15.91
CA ASP A 170 -13.76 0.39 -16.95
C ASP A 170 -13.55 -1.13 -16.88
N SER A 171 -12.34 -1.57 -16.56
CA SER A 171 -12.03 -2.98 -16.35
C SER A 171 -12.52 -3.52 -15.01
N LEU A 172 -12.62 -2.69 -13.98
CA LEU A 172 -13.00 -3.09 -12.63
C LEU A 172 -14.50 -3.01 -12.39
N MET A 173 -15.21 -2.06 -13.01
CA MET A 173 -16.65 -1.84 -12.83
C MET A 173 -17.47 -2.74 -13.75
N THR A 174 -17.21 -4.04 -13.69
CA THR A 174 -17.93 -5.07 -14.47
C THR A 174 -18.58 -6.09 -13.55
N LEU A 175 -19.57 -6.84 -14.05
CA LEU A 175 -20.28 -7.86 -13.27
C LEU A 175 -19.38 -8.99 -12.75
N THR A 176 -18.21 -9.15 -13.31
CA THR A 176 -17.30 -10.26 -12.98
C THR A 176 -16.10 -9.84 -12.13
N ASN A 177 -15.86 -8.53 -11.97
CA ASN A 177 -14.66 -8.04 -11.32
C ASN A 177 -14.84 -7.60 -9.87
N ASN A 178 -13.72 -7.36 -9.19
CA ASN A 178 -13.61 -7.10 -7.77
C ASN A 178 -14.46 -5.92 -7.28
N GLN A 179 -14.56 -4.86 -8.07
CA GLN A 179 -15.33 -3.66 -7.70
C GLN A 179 -16.85 -3.93 -7.57
N ASN A 180 -17.35 -5.03 -8.12
CA ASN A 180 -18.76 -5.41 -8.03
C ASN A 180 -18.97 -6.70 -7.21
N LYS A 181 -17.89 -7.29 -6.70
CA LYS A 181 -17.96 -8.55 -5.93
C LYS A 181 -17.38 -8.38 -4.54
N GLY A 182 -18.21 -8.61 -3.55
CA GLY A 182 -17.78 -8.68 -2.16
C GLY A 182 -17.39 -7.34 -1.53
N GLY A 183 -17.03 -7.41 -0.26
CA GLY A 183 -16.85 -6.23 0.59
C GLY A 183 -15.50 -5.50 0.44
N SER A 184 -14.52 -6.08 -0.25
CA SER A 184 -13.16 -5.52 -0.28
C SER A 184 -13.07 -4.15 -0.95
N ALA A 185 -13.97 -3.85 -1.89
CA ALA A 185 -14.00 -2.56 -2.58
C ALA A 185 -14.39 -1.39 -1.66
N TYR A 186 -15.20 -1.60 -0.63
CA TYR A 186 -15.73 -0.52 0.21
C TYR A 186 -14.65 0.36 0.85
N ALA A 187 -13.51 -0.21 1.23
CA ALA A 187 -12.40 0.52 1.83
C ALA A 187 -11.55 1.33 0.82
N MET A 188 -11.80 1.16 -0.48
CA MET A 188 -11.00 1.75 -1.57
C MET A 188 -11.82 2.65 -2.49
N LEU A 189 -13.09 2.91 -2.14
CA LEU A 189 -13.94 3.76 -2.96
C LEU A 189 -13.54 5.23 -2.83
N ILE A 190 -13.39 5.87 -3.97
CA ILE A 190 -13.25 7.32 -4.10
C ILE A 190 -14.56 7.85 -4.73
N PRO A 191 -15.48 8.41 -3.95
CA PRO A 191 -16.76 8.88 -4.45
C PRO A 191 -16.59 9.90 -5.60
N ASN A 192 -17.40 9.78 -6.64
CA ASN A 192 -17.43 10.66 -7.81
C ASN A 192 -16.17 10.67 -8.68
N ILE A 193 -15.13 9.87 -8.40
CA ILE A 193 -13.89 9.89 -9.18
C ILE A 193 -14.17 9.75 -10.69
N ARG A 194 -15.08 8.87 -11.06
CA ARG A 194 -15.38 8.55 -12.45
C ARG A 194 -16.02 9.69 -13.25
N LEU A 195 -16.52 10.72 -12.57
CA LEU A 195 -17.03 11.94 -13.23
C LEU A 195 -15.92 12.83 -13.76
N TYR A 196 -14.69 12.69 -13.26
CA TYR A 196 -13.58 13.61 -13.53
C TYR A 196 -12.34 12.92 -14.06
N MET A 197 -12.02 11.71 -13.55
CA MET A 197 -10.78 11.00 -13.83
C MET A 197 -10.90 9.50 -13.51
N ASP A 198 -9.80 8.77 -13.68
CA ASP A 198 -9.69 7.36 -13.34
C ASP A 198 -8.51 7.17 -12.37
N TYR A 199 -8.36 5.99 -11.80
CA TYR A 199 -7.27 5.64 -10.86
C TYR A 199 -5.87 5.97 -11.38
N PRO A 200 -5.48 5.63 -12.65
CA PRO A 200 -4.18 6.02 -13.16
C PRO A 200 -3.96 7.54 -13.20
N HIS A 201 -5.00 8.33 -13.41
CA HIS A 201 -4.89 9.79 -13.36
C HIS A 201 -4.62 10.29 -11.92
N VAL A 202 -5.32 9.72 -10.92
CA VAL A 202 -5.07 10.07 -9.51
C VAL A 202 -3.66 9.68 -9.09
N ALA A 203 -3.22 8.47 -9.45
CA ALA A 203 -1.85 8.02 -9.18
C ALA A 203 -0.81 8.93 -9.86
N SER A 204 -1.13 9.46 -11.04
CA SER A 204 -0.25 10.37 -11.79
C SER A 204 -0.10 11.76 -11.18
N ILE A 205 -0.91 12.14 -10.18
CA ILE A 205 -0.69 13.36 -9.38
C ILE A 205 0.67 13.30 -8.66
N ALA A 206 1.16 12.09 -8.38
CA ALA A 206 2.48 11.88 -7.77
C ALA A 206 3.66 12.30 -8.68
N CYS A 207 3.47 12.41 -10.00
CA CYS A 207 4.53 12.80 -10.92
C CYS A 207 5.11 14.19 -10.55
N PRO A 208 6.44 14.38 -10.57
CA PRO A 208 7.50 13.50 -11.09
C PRO A 208 8.14 12.54 -10.07
N LYS A 209 7.54 12.34 -8.89
CA LYS A 209 8.12 11.47 -7.85
C LYS A 209 8.29 10.04 -8.36
N PRO A 210 9.38 9.33 -7.97
CA PRO A 210 9.62 7.94 -8.37
C PRO A 210 8.53 6.99 -7.89
N MET A 211 8.02 6.15 -8.80
CA MET A 211 7.00 5.14 -8.52
C MET A 211 7.34 3.80 -9.16
N LEU A 212 7.20 2.72 -8.39
CA LEU A 212 7.23 1.35 -8.88
C LEU A 212 5.84 0.72 -8.77
N PHE A 213 5.27 0.31 -9.90
CA PHE A 213 4.03 -0.47 -9.93
C PHE A 213 4.31 -1.89 -10.38
N THR A 214 3.79 -2.87 -9.66
CA THR A 214 3.88 -4.29 -10.05
C THR A 214 2.53 -4.95 -9.97
N ASN A 215 2.20 -5.80 -10.96
CA ASN A 215 0.99 -6.63 -10.94
C ASN A 215 1.30 -8.04 -11.42
N GLY A 216 0.44 -8.99 -11.05
CA GLY A 216 0.53 -10.38 -11.49
C GLY A 216 -0.23 -10.61 -12.80
N LEU A 217 0.39 -11.31 -13.77
CA LEU A 217 -0.27 -11.76 -15.01
C LEU A 217 -1.39 -12.77 -14.74
N LYS A 218 -1.32 -13.49 -13.62
CA LYS A 218 -2.31 -14.49 -13.18
C LYS A 218 -3.22 -13.97 -12.06
N ASP A 219 -3.18 -12.66 -11.81
CA ASP A 219 -4.03 -12.02 -10.80
C ASP A 219 -5.49 -11.98 -11.29
N LYS A 220 -6.37 -12.68 -10.58
CA LYS A 220 -7.80 -12.77 -10.92
C LYS A 220 -8.62 -11.57 -10.46
N LEU A 221 -8.04 -10.69 -9.64
CA LEU A 221 -8.71 -9.50 -9.12
C LEU A 221 -8.57 -8.29 -10.06
N PHE A 222 -7.48 -8.25 -10.83
CA PHE A 222 -7.14 -7.12 -11.69
C PHE A 222 -6.92 -7.60 -13.12
N PRO A 223 -7.89 -7.37 -14.04
CA PRO A 223 -7.75 -7.72 -15.45
C PRO A 223 -6.50 -7.10 -16.07
N VAL A 224 -5.65 -7.92 -16.69
CA VAL A 224 -4.33 -7.54 -17.18
C VAL A 224 -4.40 -6.42 -18.21
N GLU A 225 -5.40 -6.42 -19.08
CA GLU A 225 -5.56 -5.37 -20.10
C GLU A 225 -5.86 -4.00 -19.47
N GLY A 226 -6.65 -3.98 -18.39
CA GLY A 226 -6.87 -2.75 -17.63
C GLY A 226 -5.62 -2.28 -16.88
N VAL A 227 -4.78 -3.21 -16.39
CA VAL A 227 -3.48 -2.88 -15.80
C VAL A 227 -2.55 -2.24 -16.83
N LYS A 228 -2.42 -2.83 -18.02
CA LYS A 228 -1.60 -2.29 -19.13
C LYS A 228 -2.07 -0.90 -19.53
N SER A 229 -3.37 -0.72 -19.74
CA SER A 229 -3.96 0.58 -20.10
C SER A 229 -3.70 1.64 -19.02
N ALA A 230 -3.78 1.27 -17.73
CA ALA A 230 -3.45 2.17 -16.64
C ALA A 230 -1.96 2.56 -16.67
N TYR A 231 -1.06 1.60 -16.90
CA TYR A 231 0.38 1.84 -16.99
C TYR A 231 0.73 2.77 -18.16
N GLU A 232 0.13 2.55 -19.32
CA GLU A 232 0.30 3.43 -20.49
C GLU A 232 -0.18 4.86 -20.22
N THR A 233 -1.30 5.00 -19.52
CA THR A 233 -1.83 6.32 -19.12
C THR A 233 -0.87 7.05 -18.20
N MET A 234 -0.37 6.37 -17.18
CA MET A 234 0.61 6.94 -16.25
C MET A 234 1.92 7.27 -16.95
N GLN A 235 2.45 6.39 -17.80
CA GLN A 235 3.70 6.64 -18.53
C GLN A 235 3.64 7.93 -19.34
N LYS A 236 2.53 8.17 -20.05
CA LYS A 236 2.33 9.42 -20.81
C LYS A 236 2.42 10.67 -19.92
N VAL A 237 1.96 10.59 -18.67
CA VAL A 237 2.05 11.72 -17.73
C VAL A 237 3.49 11.94 -17.31
N TRP A 238 4.23 10.89 -16.89
CA TRP A 238 5.63 11.02 -16.51
C TRP A 238 6.51 11.49 -17.70
N ASP A 239 6.28 10.96 -18.89
CA ASP A 239 6.99 11.40 -20.10
C ASP A 239 6.74 12.89 -20.40
N SER A 240 5.50 13.36 -20.25
CA SER A 240 5.14 14.77 -20.47
C SER A 240 5.85 15.74 -19.54
N GLN A 241 6.30 15.25 -18.37
CA GLN A 241 7.06 16.03 -17.38
C GLN A 241 8.58 15.80 -17.48
N GLY A 242 9.04 15.05 -18.49
CA GLY A 242 10.46 14.70 -18.64
C GLY A 242 10.98 13.77 -17.54
N ALA A 243 10.08 13.03 -16.88
CA ALA A 243 10.37 12.17 -15.74
C ALA A 243 10.05 10.68 -16.02
N GLY A 244 9.96 10.27 -17.28
CA GLY A 244 9.54 8.93 -17.69
C GLY A 244 10.33 7.80 -17.04
N GLU A 245 11.61 8.03 -16.77
CA GLU A 245 12.49 7.06 -16.09
C GLU A 245 12.18 6.85 -14.60
N HIS A 246 11.45 7.76 -13.96
CA HIS A 246 11.02 7.66 -12.59
C HIS A 246 9.76 6.80 -12.41
N LEU A 247 9.05 6.47 -13.49
CA LEU A 247 7.96 5.49 -13.45
C LEU A 247 8.48 4.12 -13.90
N GLN A 248 8.45 3.15 -13.00
CA GLN A 248 8.75 1.76 -13.30
C GLN A 248 7.48 0.93 -13.19
N THR A 249 7.17 0.15 -14.22
CA THR A 249 6.03 -0.77 -14.23
C THR A 249 6.48 -2.17 -14.60
N LYS A 250 6.03 -3.19 -13.87
CA LYS A 250 6.42 -4.58 -14.13
C LYS A 250 5.26 -5.54 -13.94
N LEU A 251 5.10 -6.47 -14.87
CA LEU A 251 4.17 -7.59 -14.77
C LEU A 251 4.96 -8.86 -14.48
N TYR A 252 4.57 -9.56 -13.41
CA TYR A 252 5.17 -10.83 -13.01
C TYR A 252 4.26 -12.01 -13.38
N ASP A 253 4.82 -13.14 -13.73
CA ASP A 253 4.06 -14.38 -14.00
C ASP A 253 3.58 -15.03 -12.68
N LEU A 254 2.86 -14.24 -11.88
CA LEU A 254 2.40 -14.58 -10.53
C LEU A 254 0.89 -14.29 -10.38
N PRO A 255 0.22 -14.93 -9.42
CA PRO A 255 -1.11 -14.52 -8.99
C PRO A 255 -1.05 -13.23 -8.16
N HIS A 256 -2.11 -12.92 -7.41
CA HIS A 256 -2.18 -11.83 -6.44
C HIS A 256 -1.24 -12.08 -5.25
N PHE A 257 0.03 -11.66 -5.37
CA PHE A 257 1.10 -12.11 -4.46
C PHE A 257 2.27 -11.14 -4.41
N CYS A 258 2.85 -10.94 -3.24
CA CYS A 258 4.05 -10.12 -3.02
C CYS A 258 5.26 -11.02 -2.71
N SER A 259 5.84 -11.64 -3.74
CA SER A 259 6.96 -12.57 -3.59
C SER A 259 8.23 -11.91 -3.05
N LYS A 260 9.18 -12.73 -2.57
CA LYS A 260 10.53 -12.26 -2.18
C LYS A 260 11.25 -11.57 -3.34
N GLU A 261 11.03 -12.01 -4.58
CA GLU A 261 11.57 -11.33 -5.77
C GLU A 261 11.04 -9.90 -5.89
N ILE A 262 9.71 -9.69 -5.68
CA ILE A 262 9.09 -8.36 -5.70
C ILE A 262 9.60 -7.52 -4.53
N GLN A 263 9.71 -8.08 -3.33
CA GLN A 263 10.23 -7.38 -2.15
C GLN A 263 11.68 -6.92 -2.36
N LYS A 264 12.52 -7.77 -2.98
CA LYS A 264 13.88 -7.42 -3.37
C LYS A 264 13.91 -6.30 -4.40
N ALA A 265 13.08 -6.37 -5.43
CA ALA A 265 12.99 -5.33 -6.46
C ALA A 265 12.56 -3.98 -5.86
N ILE A 266 11.69 -3.98 -4.85
CA ILE A 266 11.28 -2.76 -4.13
C ILE A 266 12.47 -2.16 -3.35
N LEU A 267 13.23 -2.99 -2.63
CA LEU A 267 14.42 -2.54 -1.92
C LEU A 267 15.46 -1.94 -2.89
N GLU A 268 15.72 -2.61 -3.99
CA GLU A 268 16.65 -2.14 -5.04
C GLU A 268 16.16 -0.81 -5.65
N PHE A 269 14.85 -0.69 -5.91
CA PHE A 269 14.25 0.54 -6.40
C PHE A 269 14.46 1.69 -5.40
N PHE A 270 14.12 1.52 -4.12
CA PHE A 270 14.30 2.55 -3.12
C PHE A 270 15.78 2.91 -2.91
N ASN A 271 16.67 1.92 -2.90
CA ASN A 271 18.11 2.18 -2.79
C ASN A 271 18.63 3.02 -3.96
N LYS A 272 18.18 2.73 -5.18
CA LYS A 272 18.52 3.51 -6.38
C LYS A 272 18.03 4.95 -6.25
N GLU A 273 16.74 5.13 -5.97
CA GLU A 273 16.12 6.47 -5.94
C GLU A 273 16.64 7.35 -4.79
N PHE A 274 17.07 6.73 -3.69
CA PHE A 274 17.64 7.45 -2.54
C PHE A 274 19.18 7.50 -2.55
N ASN A 275 19.83 7.00 -3.59
CA ASN A 275 21.30 6.93 -3.70
C ASN A 275 21.92 6.22 -2.48
N ILE A 276 21.37 5.09 -2.07
CA ILE A 276 21.88 4.28 -0.98
C ILE A 276 22.78 3.19 -1.55
N ASN A 277 24.09 3.29 -1.25
CA ASN A 277 25.04 2.25 -1.62
C ASN A 277 24.78 0.98 -0.82
N GLN A 278 24.53 -0.13 -1.48
CA GLN A 278 24.52 -1.43 -0.83
C GLN A 278 25.93 -1.72 -0.31
N LYS A 279 26.03 -2.01 1.00
CA LYS A 279 27.29 -2.46 1.62
C LYS A 279 27.56 -3.91 1.33
#